data_fd401c769b7cc13445e6fe43134c00c0
#
_entry.id   fd401c769b7cc13445e6fe43134c00c0
#
_cell.length_a   1.000
_cell.length_b   1.000
_cell.length_c   1.000
_cell.angle_alpha   90.00
_cell.angle_beta   90.00
_cell.angle_gamma   90.00
#
_symmetry.space_group_name_H-M   'P 1'
#
loop_
_entity.id
_entity.type
_entity.pdbx_description
1 polymer ?
#
loop_
_entity_poly.entity_id
_entity_poly.type
_entity_poly.pdbx_seq_one_letter_code
_entity_poly.pdbx_strand_id
1 'polypeptide(L)'
;MADDKFKIFCGTANPELAKAICDYVGVPLGQAEHGRFSDGETRYQILENVRGADVFVVQPCCHPVDFNLMQLLLMIDAFKRASAWRITAVVPYYPYARQDRKDKPRVAISAKLVADLLETAGSSRVLTLDLHAPQIQGYFNIPVDHLFASPVLVEYFQKKNLGPMTIVSPDAGGVERARYFAKRMDAPLAIVDKRRIDVNVSEVMNLIGDVKGRPALVIDDIIDTAGTLVKTAEALLEHGATKVFAACTHPVLSGPAAERITKSAIEEVVVSDSVPLNEAARKISKIKVLSVAPLLARGIQSIHEETSISELFN
;
A
#
# COMPACT_ATOMS: atom_id res chain seq x y z
N MET A 1 29.50 15.26 4.02
CA MET A 1 29.82 14.12 3.12
C MET A 1 28.67 13.17 3.24
N ALA A 2 28.06 12.73 2.13
CA ALA A 2 27.01 11.70 2.21
C ALA A 2 27.62 10.47 2.89
N ASP A 3 26.87 9.85 3.80
CA ASP A 3 27.34 8.63 4.46
C ASP A 3 27.45 7.53 3.40
N ASP A 4 28.69 7.15 3.05
CA ASP A 4 28.97 6.18 2.00
C ASP A 4 28.44 4.77 2.34
N LYS A 5 27.95 4.60 3.57
CA LYS A 5 27.33 3.38 4.07
C LYS A 5 25.80 3.36 3.96
N PHE A 6 25.18 4.47 3.67
CA PHE A 6 23.74 4.54 3.49
C PHE A 6 23.39 4.26 2.02
N LYS A 7 22.74 3.13 1.74
CA LYS A 7 22.48 2.66 0.38
C LYS A 7 21.01 2.29 0.20
N ILE A 8 20.42 2.79 -0.88
CA ILE A 8 19.05 2.45 -1.29
C ILE A 8 19.08 1.76 -2.65
N PHE A 9 18.54 0.56 -2.73
CA PHE A 9 18.38 -0.21 -3.96
C PHE A 9 16.91 -0.47 -4.23
N CYS A 10 16.55 -0.73 -5.47
CA CYS A 10 15.18 -1.11 -5.81
C CYS A 10 15.13 -2.36 -6.69
N GLY A 11 14.02 -3.07 -6.62
CA GLY A 11 13.65 -4.05 -7.63
C GLY A 11 12.97 -3.38 -8.82
N THR A 12 12.37 -4.19 -9.69
CA THR A 12 11.79 -3.74 -10.96
C THR A 12 10.33 -3.32 -10.87
N ALA A 13 9.67 -3.52 -9.71
CA ALA A 13 8.23 -3.29 -9.58
C ALA A 13 7.83 -1.82 -9.60
N ASN A 14 8.64 -0.92 -8.98
CA ASN A 14 8.35 0.51 -8.94
C ASN A 14 9.63 1.37 -8.80
N PRO A 15 10.45 1.45 -9.85
CA PRO A 15 11.68 2.23 -9.83
C PRO A 15 11.42 3.74 -9.71
N GLU A 16 10.26 4.24 -10.17
CA GLU A 16 9.87 5.65 -10.04
C GLU A 16 9.72 6.05 -8.56
N LEU A 17 9.05 5.24 -7.76
CA LEU A 17 8.92 5.47 -6.31
C LEU A 17 10.30 5.43 -5.62
N ALA A 18 11.13 4.44 -5.95
CA ALA A 18 12.46 4.32 -5.35
C ALA A 18 13.34 5.53 -5.70
N LYS A 19 13.28 6.00 -6.94
CA LYS A 19 13.98 7.22 -7.36
C LYS A 19 13.48 8.44 -6.59
N ALA A 20 12.16 8.61 -6.46
CA ALA A 20 11.59 9.72 -5.70
C ALA A 20 11.99 9.69 -4.21
N ILE A 21 12.14 8.50 -3.61
CA ILE A 21 12.68 8.32 -2.26
C ILE A 21 14.14 8.77 -2.22
N CYS A 22 14.98 8.32 -3.15
CA CYS A 22 16.38 8.71 -3.24
C CYS A 22 16.56 10.22 -3.42
N ASP A 23 15.77 10.82 -4.31
CA ASP A 23 15.78 12.27 -4.56
C ASP A 23 15.42 13.06 -3.28
N TYR A 24 14.45 12.56 -2.48
CA TYR A 24 14.05 13.19 -1.22
C TYR A 24 15.15 13.07 -0.13
N VAL A 25 15.77 11.90 -0.02
CA VAL A 25 16.83 11.62 0.96
C VAL A 25 18.16 12.32 0.57
N GLY A 26 18.37 12.56 -0.73
CA GLY A 26 19.60 13.14 -1.25
C GLY A 26 20.73 12.14 -1.47
N VAL A 27 20.39 10.85 -1.71
CA VAL A 27 21.36 9.79 -2.02
C VAL A 27 21.07 9.20 -3.40
N PRO A 28 22.10 8.74 -4.15
CA PRO A 28 21.88 8.08 -5.42
C PRO A 28 21.21 6.70 -5.23
N LEU A 29 20.42 6.29 -6.22
CA LEU A 29 19.95 4.90 -6.26
C LEU A 29 21.15 3.97 -6.52
N GLY A 30 21.23 2.89 -5.75
CA GLY A 30 22.32 1.91 -5.83
C GLY A 30 22.34 1.19 -7.18
N GLN A 31 23.55 0.89 -7.63
CA GLN A 31 23.76 0.27 -8.96
C GLN A 31 23.62 -1.25 -8.88
N ALA A 32 22.71 -1.78 -9.68
CA ALA A 32 22.46 -3.21 -9.79
C ALA A 32 21.95 -3.59 -11.17
N GLU A 33 22.19 -4.82 -11.57
CA GLU A 33 21.59 -5.42 -12.76
C GLU A 33 20.45 -6.35 -12.39
N HIS A 34 19.33 -6.18 -13.09
CA HIS A 34 18.18 -7.04 -13.04
C HIS A 34 18.04 -7.77 -14.39
N GLY A 35 17.84 -9.07 -14.34
CA GLY A 35 17.72 -9.85 -15.55
C GLY A 35 16.95 -11.16 -15.32
N ARG A 36 16.82 -11.91 -16.40
CA ARG A 36 16.31 -13.28 -16.38
C ARG A 36 17.25 -14.19 -17.14
N PHE A 37 17.37 -15.42 -16.69
CA PHE A 37 17.94 -16.49 -17.48
C PHE A 37 16.96 -16.93 -18.58
N SER A 38 17.44 -17.70 -19.56
CA SER A 38 16.62 -18.14 -20.69
C SER A 38 15.45 -19.06 -20.31
N ASP A 39 15.54 -19.72 -19.17
CA ASP A 39 14.49 -20.54 -18.56
C ASP A 39 13.47 -19.73 -17.74
N GLY A 40 13.72 -18.40 -17.59
CA GLY A 40 12.84 -17.48 -16.87
C GLY A 40 13.23 -17.22 -15.43
N GLU A 41 14.24 -17.88 -14.86
CA GLU A 41 14.74 -17.60 -13.53
C GLU A 41 15.25 -16.16 -13.39
N THR A 42 15.00 -15.54 -12.24
CA THR A 42 15.44 -14.18 -11.96
C THR A 42 16.95 -14.14 -11.68
N ARG A 43 17.65 -13.21 -12.35
CA ARG A 43 19.05 -12.88 -12.08
C ARG A 43 19.13 -11.49 -11.44
N TYR A 44 19.95 -11.37 -10.40
CA TYR A 44 20.28 -10.11 -9.75
C TYR A 44 21.78 -10.02 -9.49
N GLN A 45 22.38 -8.85 -9.72
CA GLN A 45 23.78 -8.58 -9.46
C GLN A 45 23.98 -7.17 -8.92
N ILE A 46 24.67 -7.04 -7.79
CA ILE A 46 25.08 -5.77 -7.21
C ILE A 46 26.34 -5.30 -7.96
N LEU A 47 26.36 -4.04 -8.41
CA LEU A 47 27.46 -3.47 -9.20
C LEU A 47 28.36 -2.51 -8.40
N GLU A 48 28.14 -2.38 -7.11
CA GLU A 48 28.93 -1.52 -6.23
C GLU A 48 29.27 -2.20 -4.90
N ASN A 49 30.19 -1.63 -4.14
CA ASN A 49 30.56 -2.17 -2.84
C ASN A 49 29.48 -1.84 -1.79
N VAL A 50 28.97 -2.88 -1.13
CA VAL A 50 27.95 -2.77 -0.07
C VAL A 50 28.40 -3.36 1.25
N ARG A 51 29.69 -3.73 1.38
CA ARG A 51 30.24 -4.30 2.60
C ARG A 51 30.14 -3.33 3.77
N GLY A 52 29.47 -3.76 4.83
CA GLY A 52 29.26 -2.94 6.03
C GLY A 52 28.29 -1.76 5.82
N ALA A 53 27.56 -1.72 4.70
CA ALA A 53 26.55 -0.71 4.43
C ALA A 53 25.21 -1.06 5.11
N ASP A 54 24.45 -0.01 5.44
CA ASP A 54 23.04 -0.06 5.80
C ASP A 54 22.20 0.02 4.51
N VAL A 55 21.60 -1.09 4.13
CA VAL A 55 20.98 -1.28 2.83
C VAL A 55 19.46 -1.30 2.97
N PHE A 56 18.79 -0.47 2.19
CA PHE A 56 17.34 -0.44 2.05
C PHE A 56 16.93 -0.95 0.67
N VAL A 57 16.10 -1.98 0.63
CA VAL A 57 15.67 -2.63 -0.61
C VAL A 57 14.20 -2.29 -0.87
N VAL A 58 13.94 -1.36 -1.79
CA VAL A 58 12.58 -0.89 -2.11
C VAL A 58 11.95 -1.79 -3.17
N GLN A 59 10.93 -2.57 -2.80
CA GLN A 59 10.21 -3.44 -3.73
C GLN A 59 8.76 -3.65 -3.27
N PRO A 60 7.77 -2.97 -3.84
CA PRO A 60 6.38 -3.35 -3.66
C PRO A 60 6.13 -4.69 -4.35
N CYS A 61 5.54 -5.65 -3.64
CA CYS A 61 5.26 -6.95 -4.22
C CYS A 61 3.87 -6.98 -4.90
N CYS A 62 3.65 -6.04 -5.82
CA CYS A 62 2.46 -5.98 -6.68
C CYS A 62 2.58 -6.93 -7.89
N HIS A 63 1.61 -6.87 -8.80
CA HIS A 63 1.64 -7.72 -10.01
C HIS A 63 2.87 -7.47 -10.91
N PRO A 64 3.56 -8.54 -11.37
CA PRO A 64 3.40 -9.97 -11.08
C PRO A 64 3.92 -10.34 -9.68
N VAL A 65 3.00 -10.73 -8.78
CA VAL A 65 3.26 -10.84 -7.33
C VAL A 65 4.41 -11.80 -7.01
N ASP A 66 4.34 -13.02 -7.53
CA ASP A 66 5.31 -14.08 -7.23
C ASP A 66 6.70 -13.73 -7.74
N PHE A 67 6.77 -13.12 -8.92
CA PHE A 67 8.03 -12.64 -9.49
C PHE A 67 8.66 -11.53 -8.63
N ASN A 68 7.87 -10.53 -8.24
CA ASN A 68 8.36 -9.41 -7.45
C ASN A 68 8.77 -9.84 -6.03
N LEU A 69 8.06 -10.80 -5.44
CA LEU A 69 8.45 -11.40 -4.17
C LEU A 69 9.76 -12.17 -4.31
N MET A 70 9.89 -13.04 -5.32
CA MET A 70 11.12 -13.81 -5.53
C MET A 70 12.31 -12.91 -5.83
N GLN A 71 12.11 -11.85 -6.62
CA GLN A 71 13.15 -10.86 -6.88
C GLN A 71 13.62 -10.20 -5.57
N LEU A 72 12.69 -9.78 -4.70
CA LEU A 72 13.03 -9.19 -3.39
C LEU A 72 13.86 -10.16 -2.54
N LEU A 73 13.47 -11.44 -2.46
CA LEU A 73 14.21 -12.45 -1.70
C LEU A 73 15.64 -12.65 -2.23
N LEU A 74 15.81 -12.72 -3.54
CA LEU A 74 17.12 -12.84 -4.17
C LEU A 74 17.99 -11.60 -3.96
N MET A 75 17.41 -10.41 -3.99
CA MET A 75 18.13 -9.17 -3.67
C MET A 75 18.63 -9.17 -2.22
N ILE A 76 17.79 -9.54 -1.26
CA ILE A 76 18.15 -9.60 0.16
C ILE A 76 19.28 -10.62 0.38
N ASP A 77 19.19 -11.82 -0.21
CA ASP A 77 20.23 -12.84 -0.10
C ASP A 77 21.56 -12.36 -0.71
N ALA A 78 21.50 -11.65 -1.85
CA ALA A 78 22.71 -11.07 -2.46
C ALA A 78 23.40 -10.05 -1.55
N PHE A 79 22.64 -9.14 -0.90
CA PHE A 79 23.18 -8.18 0.05
C PHE A 79 23.77 -8.86 1.29
N LYS A 80 23.11 -9.89 1.82
CA LYS A 80 23.60 -10.71 2.93
C LYS A 80 24.94 -11.35 2.57
N ARG A 81 25.05 -11.96 1.39
CA ARG A 81 26.30 -12.59 0.89
C ARG A 81 27.41 -11.57 0.58
N ALA A 82 27.03 -10.35 0.19
CA ALA A 82 27.95 -9.24 -0.02
C ALA A 82 28.40 -8.56 1.28
N SER A 83 27.97 -9.10 2.45
CA SER A 83 28.32 -8.60 3.79
C SER A 83 27.82 -7.19 4.07
N ALA A 84 26.61 -6.83 3.63
CA ALA A 84 25.90 -5.68 4.13
C ALA A 84 25.76 -5.78 5.66
N TRP A 85 25.83 -4.64 6.36
CA TRP A 85 25.73 -4.64 7.82
C TRP A 85 24.27 -4.84 8.29
N ARG A 86 23.35 -4.13 7.68
CA ARG A 86 21.92 -4.22 7.96
C ARG A 86 21.15 -4.22 6.63
N ILE A 87 20.10 -5.00 6.54
CA ILE A 87 19.25 -5.06 5.35
C ILE A 87 17.80 -4.81 5.77
N THR A 88 17.25 -3.66 5.36
CA THR A 88 15.85 -3.33 5.57
C THR A 88 15.06 -3.58 4.29
N ALA A 89 14.09 -4.49 4.35
CA ALA A 89 13.13 -4.68 3.26
C ALA A 89 12.07 -3.57 3.31
N VAL A 90 12.10 -2.66 2.35
CA VAL A 90 11.07 -1.61 2.18
C VAL A 90 10.02 -2.15 1.22
N VAL A 91 8.90 -2.59 1.76
CA VAL A 91 7.82 -3.26 1.02
C VAL A 91 6.55 -2.40 1.09
N PRO A 92 6.44 -1.36 0.23
CA PRO A 92 5.29 -0.44 0.27
C PRO A 92 3.95 -1.14 0.09
N TYR A 93 3.91 -2.22 -0.69
CA TYR A 93 2.77 -3.13 -0.82
C TYR A 93 3.19 -4.54 -0.45
N TYR A 94 2.69 -5.01 0.72
CA TYR A 94 2.98 -6.34 1.24
C TYR A 94 2.11 -7.39 0.53
N PRO A 95 2.73 -8.42 -0.07
CA PRO A 95 1.98 -9.42 -0.82
C PRO A 95 1.21 -10.36 0.12
N TYR A 96 0.11 -10.95 -0.39
CA TYR A 96 -0.72 -11.91 0.36
C TYR A 96 -1.27 -11.40 1.70
N ALA A 97 -1.26 -10.08 1.96
CA ALA A 97 -1.76 -9.49 3.20
C ALA A 97 -3.24 -9.83 3.49
N ARG A 98 -4.02 -10.16 2.46
CA ARG A 98 -5.43 -10.59 2.57
C ARG A 98 -5.59 -12.05 3.00
N GLN A 99 -4.49 -12.80 3.15
CA GLN A 99 -4.44 -14.20 3.60
C GLN A 99 -3.69 -14.27 4.94
N ASP A 100 -4.14 -13.46 5.89
CA ASP A 100 -3.56 -13.32 7.24
C ASP A 100 -4.03 -14.38 8.21
N ARG A 101 -5.13 -15.06 7.91
CA ARG A 101 -5.76 -16.09 8.75
C ARG A 101 -6.43 -17.17 7.91
N LYS A 102 -6.77 -18.28 8.54
CA LYS A 102 -7.58 -19.33 7.91
C LYS A 102 -9.05 -18.91 7.92
N ASP A 103 -9.56 -18.49 6.79
CA ASP A 103 -10.98 -18.21 6.56
C ASP A 103 -11.77 -19.48 6.18
N LYS A 104 -11.07 -20.53 5.76
CA LYS A 104 -11.62 -21.83 5.36
C LYS A 104 -10.71 -22.98 5.85
N PRO A 105 -11.24 -24.20 5.94
CA PRO A 105 -10.41 -25.37 6.20
C PRO A 105 -9.37 -25.59 5.09
N ARG A 106 -8.17 -26.02 5.47
CA ARG A 106 -7.10 -26.47 4.55
C ARG A 106 -6.53 -25.37 3.64
N VAL A 107 -6.57 -24.11 4.07
CA VAL A 107 -5.89 -22.99 3.39
C VAL A 107 -4.61 -22.61 4.12
N ALA A 108 -3.70 -21.96 3.41
CA ALA A 108 -2.48 -21.39 3.98
C ALA A 108 -2.76 -20.11 4.76
N ILE A 109 -1.80 -19.70 5.58
CA ILE A 109 -1.66 -18.32 6.08
C ILE A 109 -0.48 -17.72 5.31
N SER A 110 -0.76 -17.27 4.09
CA SER A 110 0.29 -16.88 3.15
C SER A 110 1.05 -15.63 3.60
N ALA A 111 0.38 -14.73 4.33
CA ALA A 111 1.05 -13.57 4.92
C ALA A 111 2.16 -13.98 5.92
N LYS A 112 1.94 -15.04 6.71
CA LYS A 112 2.98 -15.58 7.61
C LYS A 112 4.13 -16.23 6.84
N LEU A 113 3.82 -17.00 5.80
CA LEU A 113 4.85 -17.59 4.94
C LEU A 113 5.77 -16.54 4.34
N VAL A 114 5.21 -15.43 3.86
CA VAL A 114 6.02 -14.32 3.31
C VAL A 114 6.91 -13.70 4.38
N ALA A 115 6.41 -13.52 5.61
CA ALA A 115 7.22 -13.03 6.72
C ALA A 115 8.43 -13.94 6.98
N ASP A 116 8.20 -15.26 7.06
CA ASP A 116 9.28 -16.24 7.27
C ASP A 116 10.30 -16.25 6.13
N LEU A 117 9.86 -16.09 4.89
CA LEU A 117 10.74 -16.02 3.73
C LEU A 117 11.63 -14.78 3.75
N LEU A 118 11.10 -13.61 4.10
CA LEU A 118 11.86 -12.37 4.21
C LEU A 118 12.93 -12.47 5.31
N GLU A 119 12.59 -13.02 6.47
CA GLU A 119 13.56 -13.27 7.55
C GLU A 119 14.63 -14.28 7.13
N THR A 120 14.24 -15.40 6.53
CA THR A 120 15.16 -16.45 6.07
C THR A 120 16.13 -15.92 5.02
N ALA A 121 15.66 -15.08 4.09
CA ALA A 121 16.50 -14.44 3.07
C ALA A 121 17.57 -13.54 3.72
N GLY A 122 17.29 -12.93 4.88
CA GLY A 122 18.25 -12.14 5.62
C GLY A 122 17.84 -10.71 5.93
N SER A 123 16.56 -10.37 5.81
CA SER A 123 16.05 -9.08 6.29
C SER A 123 16.26 -8.99 7.79
N SER A 124 16.80 -7.86 8.26
CA SER A 124 16.91 -7.53 9.69
C SER A 124 15.78 -6.60 10.17
N ARG A 125 15.03 -6.04 9.25
CA ARG A 125 13.90 -5.14 9.50
C ARG A 125 12.99 -5.08 8.27
N VAL A 126 11.72 -4.80 8.49
CA VAL A 126 10.75 -4.52 7.40
C VAL A 126 10.15 -3.13 7.62
N LEU A 127 10.11 -2.31 6.56
CA LEU A 127 9.35 -1.08 6.50
C LEU A 127 8.21 -1.28 5.49
N THR A 128 6.98 -1.06 5.91
CA THR A 128 5.80 -1.28 5.08
C THR A 128 4.76 -0.18 5.26
N LEU A 129 3.76 -0.16 4.37
CA LEU A 129 2.71 0.85 4.36
C LEU A 129 1.34 0.17 4.37
N ASP A 130 0.41 0.65 5.22
CA ASP A 130 -1.00 0.23 5.29
C ASP A 130 -1.24 -1.27 5.09
N LEU A 131 -0.73 -2.10 6.00
CA LEU A 131 -1.02 -3.53 6.00
C LEU A 131 -2.53 -3.75 6.05
N HIS A 132 -3.04 -4.63 5.18
CA HIS A 132 -4.46 -5.00 5.16
C HIS A 132 -4.95 -5.49 6.53
N ALA A 133 -4.11 -6.25 7.22
CA ALA A 133 -4.32 -6.74 8.56
C ALA A 133 -3.14 -6.31 9.45
N PRO A 134 -3.31 -5.29 10.34
CA PRO A 134 -2.21 -4.75 11.17
C PRO A 134 -1.49 -5.81 12.01
N GLN A 135 -2.18 -6.89 12.40
CA GLN A 135 -1.61 -8.01 13.15
C GLN A 135 -0.52 -8.79 12.40
N ILE A 136 -0.36 -8.59 11.07
CA ILE A 136 0.74 -9.18 10.29
C ILE A 136 2.11 -8.78 10.85
N GLN A 137 2.22 -7.60 11.50
CA GLN A 137 3.42 -7.20 12.22
C GLN A 137 3.88 -8.25 13.24
N GLY A 138 2.94 -8.93 13.88
CA GLY A 138 3.21 -10.00 14.84
C GLY A 138 3.65 -11.34 14.22
N TYR A 139 3.68 -11.46 12.89
CA TYR A 139 4.19 -12.65 12.22
C TYR A 139 5.71 -12.65 12.07
N PHE A 140 6.33 -11.49 12.26
CA PHE A 140 7.76 -11.31 12.18
C PHE A 140 8.43 -11.48 13.56
N ASN A 141 9.63 -12.05 13.55
CA ASN A 141 10.53 -12.06 14.71
C ASN A 141 11.57 -10.93 14.64
N ILE A 142 11.55 -10.16 13.57
CA ILE A 142 12.37 -8.94 13.36
C ILE A 142 11.47 -7.70 13.49
N PRO A 143 12.04 -6.51 13.74
CA PRO A 143 11.28 -5.27 13.80
C PRO A 143 10.51 -4.98 12.51
N VAL A 144 9.28 -4.49 12.65
CA VAL A 144 8.43 -4.03 11.55
C VAL A 144 7.99 -2.60 11.82
N ASP A 145 8.30 -1.71 10.91
CA ASP A 145 7.81 -0.34 10.91
C ASP A 145 6.64 -0.24 9.94
N HIS A 146 5.44 -0.08 10.49
CA HIS A 146 4.20 -0.04 9.73
C HIS A 146 3.71 1.40 9.62
N LEU A 147 4.00 2.07 8.49
CA LEU A 147 3.54 3.42 8.20
C LEU A 147 2.11 3.45 7.66
N PHE A 148 1.50 4.64 7.69
CA PHE A 148 0.15 4.88 7.16
C PHE A 148 0.16 6.03 6.15
N ALA A 149 -0.45 5.83 4.97
CA ALA A 149 -0.62 6.87 3.96
C ALA A 149 -1.73 7.88 4.32
N SER A 150 -2.50 7.59 5.36
CA SER A 150 -3.62 8.41 5.80
C SER A 150 -3.29 9.90 5.93
N PRO A 151 -2.15 10.34 6.51
CA PRO A 151 -1.83 11.77 6.58
C PRO A 151 -1.75 12.44 5.20
N VAL A 152 -1.15 11.76 4.21
CA VAL A 152 -1.01 12.27 2.83
C VAL A 152 -2.38 12.42 2.16
N LEU A 153 -3.24 11.42 2.34
CA LEU A 153 -4.59 11.41 1.77
C LEU A 153 -5.51 12.44 2.44
N VAL A 154 -5.46 12.55 3.78
CA VAL A 154 -6.23 13.54 4.55
C VAL A 154 -5.87 14.96 4.13
N GLU A 155 -4.57 15.28 4.06
CA GLU A 155 -4.09 16.61 3.64
C GLU A 155 -4.63 17.01 2.27
N TYR A 156 -4.68 16.07 1.33
CA TYR A 156 -5.25 16.31 0.01
C TYR A 156 -6.72 16.73 0.07
N PHE A 157 -7.56 15.98 0.80
CA PHE A 157 -8.99 16.28 0.90
C PHE A 157 -9.29 17.53 1.72
N GLN A 158 -8.48 17.84 2.73
CA GLN A 158 -8.58 19.10 3.46
C GLN A 158 -8.30 20.29 2.54
N LYS A 159 -7.25 20.24 1.72
CA LYS A 159 -6.92 21.27 0.73
C LYS A 159 -7.98 21.43 -0.37
N LYS A 160 -8.67 20.36 -0.70
CA LYS A 160 -9.72 20.36 -1.73
C LYS A 160 -10.98 21.12 -1.32
N ASN A 161 -11.21 21.32 -0.03
CA ASN A 161 -12.29 22.11 0.56
C ASN A 161 -13.67 21.80 -0.04
N LEU A 162 -14.10 20.53 0.04
CA LEU A 162 -15.38 20.05 -0.52
C LEU A 162 -16.61 20.38 0.38
N GLY A 163 -16.42 21.13 1.45
CA GLY A 163 -17.43 21.39 2.47
C GLY A 163 -17.59 20.20 3.44
N PRO A 164 -18.61 20.25 4.33
CA PRO A 164 -18.89 19.17 5.25
C PRO A 164 -19.17 17.85 4.52
N MET A 165 -18.35 16.83 4.73
CA MET A 165 -18.48 15.52 4.11
C MET A 165 -18.71 14.42 5.14
N THR A 166 -19.15 13.25 4.71
CA THR A 166 -19.22 12.04 5.53
C THR A 166 -18.13 11.08 5.08
N ILE A 167 -17.32 10.60 6.03
CA ILE A 167 -16.32 9.55 5.78
C ILE A 167 -17.02 8.19 5.84
N VAL A 168 -16.73 7.32 4.88
CA VAL A 168 -17.42 6.04 4.72
C VAL A 168 -16.43 4.89 4.73
N SER A 169 -16.68 3.91 5.60
CA SER A 169 -16.04 2.60 5.50
C SER A 169 -16.86 1.70 4.57
N PRO A 170 -16.24 1.07 3.55
CA PRO A 170 -16.95 0.20 2.62
C PRO A 170 -17.34 -1.15 3.23
N ASP A 171 -16.85 -1.47 4.43
CA ASP A 171 -17.17 -2.68 5.20
C ASP A 171 -16.80 -2.53 6.67
N ALA A 172 -17.09 -3.56 7.48
CA ALA A 172 -16.77 -3.56 8.91
C ALA A 172 -15.26 -3.61 9.20
N GLY A 173 -14.44 -4.18 8.30
CA GLY A 173 -12.99 -4.30 8.48
C GLY A 173 -12.24 -2.97 8.37
N GLY A 174 -12.75 -2.05 7.54
CA GLY A 174 -12.14 -0.73 7.29
C GLY A 174 -12.53 0.36 8.31
N VAL A 175 -13.37 0.06 9.30
CA VAL A 175 -13.95 1.07 10.22
C VAL A 175 -12.88 1.84 10.99
N GLU A 176 -11.84 1.20 11.46
CA GLU A 176 -10.78 1.88 12.21
C GLU A 176 -10.05 2.92 11.34
N ARG A 177 -9.72 2.55 10.11
CA ARG A 177 -9.12 3.46 9.12
C ARG A 177 -10.05 4.63 8.81
N ALA A 178 -11.31 4.37 8.52
CA ALA A 178 -12.29 5.42 8.25
C ALA A 178 -12.50 6.36 9.46
N ARG A 179 -12.45 5.82 10.68
CA ARG A 179 -12.54 6.62 11.91
C ARG A 179 -11.33 7.56 12.07
N TYR A 180 -10.13 7.13 11.69
CA TYR A 180 -8.96 7.99 11.69
C TYR A 180 -9.18 9.22 10.77
N PHE A 181 -9.67 9.00 9.55
CA PHE A 181 -10.01 10.08 8.63
C PHE A 181 -11.11 10.98 9.18
N ALA A 182 -12.19 10.40 9.69
CA ALA A 182 -13.31 11.14 10.26
C ALA A 182 -12.85 12.09 11.36
N LYS A 183 -12.00 11.61 12.29
CA LYS A 183 -11.42 12.43 13.35
C LYS A 183 -10.54 13.56 12.83
N ARG A 184 -9.69 13.30 11.82
CA ARG A 184 -8.76 14.31 11.27
C ARG A 184 -9.46 15.35 10.40
N MET A 185 -10.62 15.02 9.84
CA MET A 185 -11.40 15.89 8.98
C MET A 185 -12.60 16.53 9.69
N ASP A 186 -12.75 16.28 11.00
CA ASP A 186 -13.91 16.69 11.79
C ASP A 186 -15.23 16.34 11.09
N ALA A 187 -15.33 15.10 10.63
CA ALA A 187 -16.42 14.61 9.80
C ALA A 187 -17.16 13.43 10.44
N PRO A 188 -18.48 13.29 10.20
CA PRO A 188 -19.21 12.09 10.61
C PRO A 188 -18.70 10.84 9.89
N LEU A 189 -18.89 9.68 10.54
CA LEU A 189 -18.55 8.37 10.02
C LEU A 189 -19.82 7.60 9.65
N ALA A 190 -19.81 6.97 8.48
CA ALA A 190 -20.80 5.98 8.08
C ALA A 190 -20.13 4.66 7.70
N ILE A 191 -20.86 3.57 7.77
CA ILE A 191 -20.37 2.22 7.49
C ILE A 191 -21.35 1.52 6.56
N VAL A 192 -20.86 0.91 5.49
CA VAL A 192 -21.66 0.06 4.63
C VAL A 192 -21.58 -1.38 5.13
N ASP A 193 -22.68 -1.88 5.68
CA ASP A 193 -22.84 -3.26 6.13
C ASP A 193 -23.41 -4.12 4.99
N LYS A 194 -22.58 -5.06 4.53
CA LYS A 194 -22.93 -5.98 3.44
C LYS A 194 -23.51 -7.27 4.03
N ARG A 195 -24.81 -7.48 3.87
CA ARG A 195 -25.45 -8.73 4.25
C ARG A 195 -25.81 -9.56 3.02
N ARG A 196 -25.21 -10.72 2.90
CA ARG A 196 -25.71 -11.77 2.00
C ARG A 196 -26.87 -12.45 2.71
N ILE A 197 -28.08 -12.22 2.23
CA ILE A 197 -29.28 -12.82 2.85
C ILE A 197 -29.45 -14.27 2.40
N ASP A 198 -28.97 -14.63 1.16
CA ASP A 198 -28.98 -16.03 0.66
C ASP A 198 -28.07 -16.20 -0.57
N VAL A 199 -27.80 -17.45 -0.97
CA VAL A 199 -26.87 -17.81 -2.06
C VAL A 199 -27.28 -17.26 -3.43
N ASN A 200 -28.53 -16.82 -3.62
CA ASN A 200 -29.09 -16.31 -4.89
C ASN A 200 -29.82 -14.96 -4.77
N VAL A 201 -29.65 -14.24 -3.67
CA VAL A 201 -30.29 -12.92 -3.48
C VAL A 201 -29.28 -11.80 -3.67
N SER A 202 -29.70 -10.70 -4.31
CA SER A 202 -28.89 -9.50 -4.47
C SER A 202 -28.37 -9.01 -3.11
N GLU A 203 -27.09 -8.66 -3.07
CA GLU A 203 -26.41 -8.13 -1.90
C GLU A 203 -27.13 -6.88 -1.41
N VAL A 204 -27.75 -6.92 -0.21
CA VAL A 204 -28.36 -5.72 0.40
C VAL A 204 -27.26 -4.95 1.13
N MET A 205 -27.09 -3.69 0.74
CA MET A 205 -26.18 -2.78 1.40
C MET A 205 -26.95 -1.93 2.41
N ASN A 206 -26.76 -2.18 3.70
CA ASN A 206 -27.29 -1.34 4.76
C ASN A 206 -26.27 -0.24 5.09
N LEU A 207 -26.74 0.99 5.19
CA LEU A 207 -25.92 2.11 5.62
C LEU A 207 -26.16 2.37 7.12
N ILE A 208 -25.11 2.32 7.90
CA ILE A 208 -25.09 2.73 9.31
C ILE A 208 -24.45 4.11 9.36
N GLY A 209 -25.19 5.11 9.82
CA GLY A 209 -24.82 6.52 9.76
C GLY A 209 -25.63 7.30 8.72
N ASP A 210 -25.24 8.54 8.46
CA ASP A 210 -25.98 9.43 7.54
C ASP A 210 -25.05 10.09 6.53
N VAL A 211 -25.47 10.08 5.26
CA VAL A 211 -24.75 10.70 4.13
C VAL A 211 -25.62 11.74 3.40
N LYS A 212 -26.87 11.90 3.83
CA LYS A 212 -27.87 12.71 3.13
C LYS A 212 -27.46 14.18 3.03
N GLY A 213 -27.49 14.70 1.81
CA GLY A 213 -27.19 16.11 1.52
C GLY A 213 -25.70 16.49 1.64
N ARG A 214 -24.79 15.51 1.77
CA ARG A 214 -23.35 15.73 1.91
C ARG A 214 -22.54 14.94 0.88
N PRO A 215 -21.36 15.39 0.49
CA PRO A 215 -20.38 14.54 -0.19
C PRO A 215 -19.96 13.38 0.70
N ALA A 216 -19.76 12.20 0.13
CA ALA A 216 -19.26 11.01 0.80
C ALA A 216 -17.84 10.67 0.32
N LEU A 217 -16.93 10.36 1.24
CA LEU A 217 -15.57 9.91 0.95
C LEU A 217 -15.40 8.47 1.44
N VAL A 218 -15.30 7.53 0.51
CA VAL A 218 -15.06 6.11 0.79
C VAL A 218 -13.57 5.89 1.00
N ILE A 219 -13.19 5.29 2.13
CA ILE A 219 -11.78 5.02 2.49
C ILE A 219 -11.55 3.52 2.53
N ASP A 220 -10.55 3.05 1.78
CA ASP A 220 -10.10 1.66 1.80
C ASP A 220 -8.57 1.57 1.81
N ASP A 221 -7.98 0.41 2.12
CA ASP A 221 -6.54 0.17 1.95
C ASP A 221 -6.20 -0.26 0.52
N ILE A 222 -7.05 -1.10 -0.08
CA ILE A 222 -6.81 -1.71 -1.39
C ILE A 222 -8.04 -1.51 -2.28
N ILE A 223 -7.86 -0.96 -3.46
CA ILE A 223 -8.82 -1.09 -4.56
C ILE A 223 -8.28 -2.12 -5.55
N ASP A 224 -8.88 -3.32 -5.56
CA ASP A 224 -8.49 -4.39 -6.47
C ASP A 224 -9.36 -4.35 -7.74
N THR A 225 -10.48 -5.06 -7.80
CA THR A 225 -11.35 -5.08 -9.00
C THR A 225 -12.36 -3.94 -9.06
N ALA A 226 -12.36 -3.06 -8.08
CA ALA A 226 -13.29 -1.92 -7.89
C ALA A 226 -14.79 -2.29 -7.79
N GLY A 227 -15.13 -3.58 -7.72
CA GLY A 227 -16.55 -3.98 -7.64
C GLY A 227 -17.24 -3.51 -6.36
N THR A 228 -16.60 -3.71 -5.22
CA THR A 228 -17.06 -3.22 -3.92
C THR A 228 -17.21 -1.71 -3.91
N LEU A 229 -16.18 -1.00 -4.38
CA LEU A 229 -16.16 0.46 -4.38
C LEU A 229 -17.32 1.05 -5.20
N VAL A 230 -17.55 0.53 -6.40
CA VAL A 230 -18.63 1.04 -7.29
C VAL A 230 -19.99 0.80 -6.68
N LYS A 231 -20.27 -0.42 -6.19
CA LYS A 231 -21.55 -0.72 -5.51
C LYS A 231 -21.74 0.14 -4.25
N THR A 232 -20.68 0.38 -3.48
CA THR A 232 -20.73 1.29 -2.33
C THR A 232 -21.10 2.69 -2.77
N ALA A 233 -20.52 3.20 -3.85
CA ALA A 233 -20.82 4.53 -4.36
C ALA A 233 -22.29 4.66 -4.84
N GLU A 234 -22.81 3.66 -5.53
CA GLU A 234 -24.22 3.59 -5.95
C GLU A 234 -25.15 3.64 -4.73
N ALA A 235 -24.92 2.79 -3.73
CA ALA A 235 -25.70 2.77 -2.50
C ALA A 235 -25.67 4.12 -1.75
N LEU A 236 -24.52 4.79 -1.69
CA LEU A 236 -24.40 6.09 -1.04
C LEU A 236 -25.21 7.18 -1.75
N LEU A 237 -25.23 7.17 -3.09
CA LEU A 237 -26.07 8.09 -3.88
C LEU A 237 -27.56 7.81 -3.70
N GLU A 238 -27.98 6.54 -3.66
CA GLU A 238 -29.36 6.14 -3.35
C GLU A 238 -29.79 6.60 -1.94
N HIS A 239 -28.86 6.64 -0.98
CA HIS A 239 -29.12 7.17 0.37
C HIS A 239 -28.98 8.69 0.47
N GLY A 240 -28.83 9.39 -0.67
CA GLY A 240 -28.89 10.85 -0.76
C GLY A 240 -27.55 11.56 -0.57
N ALA A 241 -26.43 10.87 -0.73
CA ALA A 241 -25.13 11.54 -0.87
C ALA A 241 -25.13 12.42 -2.12
N THR A 242 -24.58 13.62 -2.06
CA THR A 242 -24.57 14.56 -3.18
C THR A 242 -23.52 14.22 -4.23
N LYS A 243 -22.39 13.69 -3.79
CA LYS A 243 -21.25 13.24 -4.59
C LYS A 243 -20.51 12.15 -3.85
N VAL A 244 -19.80 11.30 -4.57
CA VAL A 244 -18.96 10.26 -3.98
C VAL A 244 -17.53 10.40 -4.46
N PHE A 245 -16.62 10.43 -3.51
CA PHE A 245 -15.17 10.37 -3.67
C PHE A 245 -14.65 9.07 -3.06
N ALA A 246 -13.47 8.64 -3.48
CA ALA A 246 -12.80 7.49 -2.89
C ALA A 246 -11.32 7.78 -2.65
N ALA A 247 -10.76 7.16 -1.62
CA ALA A 247 -9.32 7.13 -1.40
C ALA A 247 -8.86 5.74 -1.00
N CYS A 248 -7.70 5.32 -1.51
CA CYS A 248 -7.04 4.12 -1.05
C CYS A 248 -5.51 4.25 -1.10
N THR A 249 -4.85 3.45 -0.30
CA THR A 249 -3.38 3.40 -0.29
C THR A 249 -2.87 2.59 -1.48
N HIS A 250 -3.42 1.40 -1.73
CA HIS A 250 -2.88 0.46 -2.72
C HIS A 250 -3.79 0.29 -3.94
N PRO A 251 -3.50 1.00 -5.05
CA PRO A 251 -4.27 0.88 -6.29
C PRO A 251 -3.87 -0.36 -7.10
N VAL A 252 -4.26 -1.55 -6.66
CA VAL A 252 -3.97 -2.79 -7.40
C VAL A 252 -4.66 -2.77 -8.77
N LEU A 253 -5.90 -2.31 -8.82
CA LEU A 253 -6.68 -2.02 -10.04
C LEU A 253 -6.64 -3.15 -11.07
N SER A 254 -6.85 -4.39 -10.60
CA SER A 254 -6.80 -5.57 -11.45
C SER A 254 -8.09 -5.78 -12.26
N GLY A 255 -7.96 -6.56 -13.33
CA GLY A 255 -9.09 -6.98 -14.15
C GLY A 255 -9.94 -5.81 -14.64
N PRO A 256 -11.27 -5.80 -14.37
CA PRO A 256 -12.19 -4.78 -14.88
C PRO A 256 -12.21 -3.46 -14.09
N ALA A 257 -11.27 -3.24 -13.17
CA ALA A 257 -11.27 -2.07 -12.28
C ALA A 257 -11.30 -0.74 -13.04
N ALA A 258 -10.46 -0.62 -14.06
CA ALA A 258 -10.38 0.58 -14.89
C ALA A 258 -11.71 0.93 -15.56
N GLU A 259 -12.36 -0.05 -16.17
CA GLU A 259 -13.66 0.10 -16.81
C GLU A 259 -14.75 0.48 -15.79
N ARG A 260 -14.79 -0.22 -14.65
CA ARG A 260 -15.76 0.03 -13.57
C ARG A 260 -15.64 1.44 -13.01
N ILE A 261 -14.43 1.90 -12.71
CA ILE A 261 -14.20 3.27 -12.21
C ILE A 261 -14.63 4.30 -13.27
N THR A 262 -14.27 4.09 -14.53
CA THR A 262 -14.63 5.01 -15.61
C THR A 262 -16.14 5.19 -15.74
N LYS A 263 -16.90 4.07 -15.68
CA LYS A 263 -18.36 4.06 -15.82
C LYS A 263 -19.10 4.45 -14.55
N SER A 264 -18.45 4.44 -13.40
CA SER A 264 -19.09 4.74 -12.12
C SER A 264 -19.48 6.20 -11.97
N ALA A 265 -20.37 6.49 -11.03
CA ALA A 265 -20.72 7.83 -10.61
C ALA A 265 -19.74 8.45 -9.60
N ILE A 266 -18.59 7.81 -9.36
CA ILE A 266 -17.53 8.35 -8.50
C ILE A 266 -16.88 9.55 -9.20
N GLU A 267 -16.79 10.67 -8.48
CA GLU A 267 -16.19 11.91 -9.00
C GLU A 267 -14.68 11.79 -9.14
N GLU A 268 -14.01 11.24 -8.13
CA GLU A 268 -12.55 11.10 -8.09
C GLU A 268 -12.14 9.95 -7.18
N VAL A 269 -11.09 9.23 -7.60
CA VAL A 269 -10.43 8.18 -6.84
C VAL A 269 -9.00 8.62 -6.56
N VAL A 270 -8.69 8.92 -5.32
CA VAL A 270 -7.35 9.36 -4.88
C VAL A 270 -6.57 8.14 -4.38
N VAL A 271 -5.41 7.91 -4.94
CA VAL A 271 -4.59 6.73 -4.62
C VAL A 271 -3.14 7.14 -4.35
N SER A 272 -2.39 6.27 -3.67
CA SER A 272 -0.95 6.48 -3.55
C SER A 272 -0.19 5.83 -4.71
N ASP A 273 1.10 6.14 -4.81
CA ASP A 273 2.06 5.50 -5.72
C ASP A 273 2.75 4.27 -5.11
N SER A 274 2.21 3.71 -4.01
CA SER A 274 2.72 2.47 -3.39
C SER A 274 2.69 1.27 -4.35
N VAL A 275 1.75 1.25 -5.29
CA VAL A 275 1.63 0.33 -6.42
C VAL A 275 1.55 1.18 -7.69
N PRO A 276 2.41 0.93 -8.71
CA PRO A 276 2.35 1.69 -9.94
C PRO A 276 1.05 1.40 -10.70
N LEU A 277 0.43 2.43 -11.26
CA LEU A 277 -0.76 2.26 -12.08
C LEU A 277 -0.43 1.49 -13.35
N ASN A 278 -1.30 0.52 -13.71
CA ASN A 278 -1.24 -0.13 -15.01
C ASN A 278 -1.65 0.84 -16.14
N GLU A 279 -1.37 0.48 -17.40
CA GLU A 279 -1.63 1.34 -18.55
C GLU A 279 -3.10 1.79 -18.70
N ALA A 280 -4.05 0.92 -18.35
CA ALA A 280 -5.47 1.23 -18.42
C ALA A 280 -5.85 2.27 -17.35
N ALA A 281 -5.37 2.10 -16.12
CA ALA A 281 -5.63 3.01 -15.01
C ALA A 281 -4.99 4.38 -15.20
N ARG A 282 -3.81 4.48 -15.82
CA ARG A 282 -3.12 5.74 -16.14
C ARG A 282 -3.94 6.66 -17.06
N LYS A 283 -4.85 6.09 -17.87
CA LYS A 283 -5.69 6.83 -18.82
C LYS A 283 -6.98 7.38 -18.21
N ILE A 284 -7.27 7.05 -16.95
CA ILE A 284 -8.52 7.44 -16.29
C ILE A 284 -8.34 8.80 -15.63
N SER A 285 -9.04 9.81 -16.13
CA SER A 285 -8.97 11.18 -15.59
C SER A 285 -9.48 11.31 -14.15
N LYS A 286 -10.33 10.39 -13.71
CA LYS A 286 -10.85 10.35 -12.34
C LYS A 286 -9.82 9.87 -11.31
N ILE A 287 -8.73 9.23 -11.71
CA ILE A 287 -7.71 8.74 -10.79
C ILE A 287 -6.66 9.81 -10.55
N LYS A 288 -6.47 10.18 -9.29
CA LYS A 288 -5.44 11.09 -8.82
C LYS A 288 -4.42 10.32 -7.99
N VAL A 289 -3.15 10.35 -8.40
CA VAL A 289 -2.04 9.73 -7.65
C VAL A 289 -1.36 10.75 -6.76
N LEU A 290 -1.13 10.38 -5.50
CA LEU A 290 -0.34 11.11 -4.53
C LEU A 290 0.91 10.31 -4.19
N SER A 291 2.06 10.97 -4.08
CA SER A 291 3.29 10.26 -3.75
C SER A 291 3.43 10.03 -2.25
N VAL A 292 3.77 8.79 -1.88
CA VAL A 292 4.19 8.41 -0.53
C VAL A 292 5.71 8.36 -0.38
N ALA A 293 6.46 8.76 -1.42
CA ALA A 293 7.91 8.80 -1.36
C ALA A 293 8.44 9.65 -0.19
N PRO A 294 7.92 10.86 0.11
CA PRO A 294 8.39 11.63 1.27
C PRO A 294 8.16 10.93 2.62
N LEU A 295 7.06 10.18 2.74
CA LEU A 295 6.74 9.42 3.95
C LEU A 295 7.70 8.25 4.14
N LEU A 296 7.90 7.44 3.09
CA LEU A 296 8.83 6.31 3.10
C LEU A 296 10.28 6.78 3.30
N ALA A 297 10.66 7.87 2.65
CA ALA A 297 12.00 8.46 2.78
C ALA A 297 12.31 8.86 4.23
N ARG A 298 11.37 9.55 4.91
CA ARG A 298 11.52 9.88 6.34
C ARG A 298 11.61 8.62 7.20
N GLY A 299 10.81 7.59 6.92
CA GLY A 299 10.91 6.30 7.61
C GLY A 299 12.29 5.65 7.42
N ILE A 300 12.82 5.65 6.20
CA ILE A 300 14.15 5.15 5.87
C ILE A 300 15.25 5.96 6.61
N GLN A 301 15.17 7.29 6.59
CA GLN A 301 16.11 8.15 7.31
C GLN A 301 16.08 7.89 8.83
N SER A 302 14.89 7.82 9.43
CA SER A 302 14.74 7.54 10.86
C SER A 302 15.33 6.18 11.25
N ILE A 303 15.16 5.14 10.41
CA ILE A 303 15.76 3.82 10.63
C ILE A 303 17.30 3.91 10.53
N HIS A 304 17.81 4.62 9.53
CA HIS A 304 19.25 4.79 9.33
C HIS A 304 19.90 5.55 10.48
N GLU A 305 19.29 6.64 10.91
CA GLU A 305 19.75 7.53 11.98
C GLU A 305 19.43 7.00 13.39
N GLU A 306 18.77 5.83 13.49
CA GLU A 306 18.33 5.22 14.76
C GLU A 306 17.42 6.15 15.59
N THR A 307 16.65 7.01 14.91
CA THR A 307 15.69 7.94 15.52
C THR A 307 14.27 7.35 15.53
N SER A 308 13.37 7.99 16.29
CA SER A 308 12.00 7.51 16.43
C SER A 308 11.17 7.73 15.16
N ILE A 309 10.48 6.68 14.71
CA ILE A 309 9.49 6.75 13.61
C ILE A 309 8.12 7.25 14.12
N SER A 310 7.91 7.33 15.43
CA SER A 310 6.61 7.67 16.03
C SER A 310 6.05 9.02 15.59
N GLU A 311 6.91 9.97 15.24
CA GLU A 311 6.50 11.29 14.73
C GLU A 311 5.81 11.21 13.35
N LEU A 312 6.01 10.13 12.60
CA LEU A 312 5.39 9.93 11.29
C LEU A 312 3.93 9.46 11.37
N PHE A 313 3.45 9.12 12.57
CA PHE A 313 2.08 8.65 12.81
C PHE A 313 1.12 9.77 13.23
N ASN A 314 1.60 11.00 13.45
CA ASN A 314 0.83 12.14 13.98
C ASN A 314 0.25 13.06 12.90
#